data_24d2cdc09d502869d6adae97f0f77500
#
_entry.id   24d2cdc09d502869d6adae97f0f77500
#
_cell.length_a   1.000
_cell.length_b   1.000
_cell.length_c   1.000
_cell.angle_alpha   90.00
_cell.angle_beta   90.00
_cell.angle_gamma   90.00
#
_symmetry.space_group_name_H-M   'P 1'
#
loop_
_entity.id
_entity.type
_entity.pdbx_description
1 polymer ?
#
loop_
_entity_poly.entity_id
_entity_poly.type
_entity_poly.pdbx_seq_one_letter_code
_entity_poly.pdbx_strand_id
1 'polypeptide(L)'
;MSPPSSPATVSEFPYADADLCVKCGLCLPHCPTYTQTQHEADSPRGRIALMQGLANGLILSSDGLTTHLDGCLSCRACETVCPAKVPYGRLMDSGRALLNQKNPRANTAIRLISFWLTRNTARKFAATFLWLYQRSGLQSVLRRSHLLGKGRVARLDSLLPRISLPLPLKDSFPSEQASVSLFSGCTGELADRQTLQDALHVLAKLGVKANVPHGQGCCGALHQHNGFPSEAAQFAQNNLQAFAGTTPIISSASGCGATLMEYPELIGASGVAFSKRVQDLSSFLLSRWPDDLVLKPLKARIAIHTPCTMKNVVKGGNAVRALIEKIPGVEIVELDSKDRCCGAAGSYFITQPAMADQLLEEKLNMTRALTPDIILSSNIGCSMHMAAGLRRAGIKVELLHPVSLLARQLG
;
A
#
# COMPACT_ATOMS: atom_id res chain seq x y z
N MET A 1 15.31 -26.83 -25.37
CA MET A 1 14.24 -26.62 -24.39
C MET A 1 14.75 -27.13 -23.04
N SER A 2 15.23 -26.23 -22.20
CA SER A 2 15.63 -26.56 -20.83
C SER A 2 14.37 -26.79 -19.98
N PRO A 3 14.36 -27.77 -19.05
CA PRO A 3 13.20 -28.04 -18.21
C PRO A 3 12.88 -26.81 -17.33
N PRO A 4 11.61 -26.56 -17.02
CA PRO A 4 11.23 -25.45 -16.13
C PRO A 4 11.89 -25.68 -14.77
N SER A 5 12.59 -24.67 -14.28
CA SER A 5 13.15 -24.64 -12.92
C SER A 5 12.07 -25.00 -11.91
N SER A 6 12.39 -25.91 -11.00
CA SER A 6 11.53 -26.36 -9.91
C SER A 6 10.81 -25.18 -9.24
N PRO A 7 9.53 -25.34 -8.86
CA PRO A 7 8.81 -24.31 -8.13
C PRO A 7 9.60 -23.98 -6.85
N ALA A 8 9.75 -22.68 -6.58
CA ALA A 8 10.42 -22.20 -5.37
C ALA A 8 9.85 -22.95 -4.16
N THR A 9 10.66 -23.80 -3.54
CA THR A 9 10.31 -24.48 -2.30
C THR A 9 9.95 -23.41 -1.30
N VAL A 10 8.74 -23.50 -0.74
CA VAL A 10 8.34 -22.62 0.37
C VAL A 10 9.40 -22.78 1.44
N SER A 11 10.09 -21.69 1.76
CA SER A 11 11.15 -21.69 2.76
C SER A 11 10.61 -22.19 4.09
N GLU A 12 11.38 -23.03 4.79
CA GLU A 12 11.10 -23.40 6.17
C GLU A 12 10.82 -22.15 7.01
N PHE A 13 9.97 -22.30 8.04
CA PHE A 13 9.68 -21.18 8.94
C PHE A 13 10.99 -20.65 9.54
N PRO A 14 11.24 -19.33 9.55
CA PRO A 14 12.52 -18.75 9.97
C PRO A 14 12.65 -18.71 11.50
N TYR A 15 12.93 -19.85 12.11
CA TYR A 15 13.06 -20.00 13.58
C TYR A 15 14.10 -19.06 14.17
N ALA A 16 15.25 -18.91 13.53
CA ALA A 16 16.31 -18.02 14.02
C ALA A 16 15.82 -16.57 14.19
N ASP A 17 14.98 -16.09 13.27
CA ASP A 17 14.38 -14.76 13.35
C ASP A 17 13.32 -14.68 14.48
N ALA A 18 12.54 -15.75 14.68
CA ALA A 18 11.52 -15.81 15.71
C ALA A 18 12.13 -15.89 17.13
N ASP A 19 13.25 -16.59 17.26
CA ASP A 19 13.97 -16.77 18.53
C ASP A 19 14.68 -15.50 19.01
N LEU A 20 14.86 -14.50 18.15
CA LEU A 20 15.28 -13.15 18.56
C LEU A 20 14.28 -12.50 19.53
N CYS A 21 13.02 -12.96 19.55
CA CYS A 21 11.98 -12.36 20.37
C CYS A 21 12.09 -12.76 21.83
N VAL A 22 12.63 -11.89 22.68
CA VAL A 22 12.75 -12.08 24.15
C VAL A 22 11.45 -11.78 24.90
N LYS A 23 10.33 -11.59 24.21
CA LYS A 23 8.97 -11.37 24.76
C LYS A 23 8.85 -10.21 25.75
N CYS A 24 9.71 -9.18 25.67
CA CYS A 24 9.77 -8.04 26.60
C CYS A 24 8.51 -7.14 26.61
N GLY A 25 7.70 -7.17 25.54
CA GLY A 25 6.43 -6.42 25.49
C GLY A 25 6.51 -4.97 24.99
N LEU A 26 7.71 -4.43 24.66
CA LEU A 26 7.85 -3.05 24.15
C LEU A 26 7.06 -2.79 22.87
N CYS A 27 6.75 -3.82 22.09
CA CYS A 27 5.93 -3.71 20.87
C CYS A 27 4.41 -3.56 21.14
N LEU A 28 3.93 -3.88 22.34
CA LEU A 28 2.49 -3.92 22.66
C LEU A 28 1.78 -2.58 22.46
N PRO A 29 2.24 -1.44 23.02
CA PRO A 29 1.56 -0.15 22.87
C PRO A 29 1.60 0.39 21.44
N HIS A 30 2.50 -0.14 20.58
CA HIS A 30 2.64 0.26 19.19
C HIS A 30 1.84 -0.62 18.21
N CYS A 31 1.25 -1.73 18.70
CA CYS A 31 0.46 -2.62 17.86
C CYS A 31 -1.00 -2.12 17.77
N PRO A 32 -1.47 -1.70 16.56
CA PRO A 32 -2.83 -1.14 16.44
C PRO A 32 -3.92 -2.13 16.82
N THR A 33 -3.75 -3.42 16.48
CA THR A 33 -4.76 -4.44 16.80
C THR A 33 -4.76 -4.81 18.27
N TYR A 34 -3.59 -4.96 18.89
CA TYR A 34 -3.49 -5.22 20.33
C TYR A 34 -4.08 -4.07 21.16
N THR A 35 -3.84 -2.82 20.77
CA THR A 35 -4.40 -1.67 21.53
C THR A 35 -5.93 -1.63 21.49
N GLN A 36 -6.56 -2.25 20.50
CA GLN A 36 -8.02 -2.35 20.41
C GLN A 36 -8.58 -3.58 21.16
N THR A 37 -7.90 -4.74 21.05
CA THR A 37 -8.43 -6.00 21.58
C THR A 37 -7.93 -6.33 22.97
N GLN A 38 -6.77 -5.82 23.39
CA GLN A 38 -6.03 -6.19 24.60
C GLN A 38 -5.83 -7.71 24.75
N HIS A 39 -5.93 -8.45 23.66
CA HIS A 39 -5.79 -9.90 23.63
C HIS A 39 -4.36 -10.29 23.22
N GLU A 40 -3.68 -11.12 24.04
CA GLU A 40 -2.26 -11.45 23.81
C GLU A 40 -2.01 -12.12 22.44
N ALA A 41 -2.90 -12.98 21.97
CA ALA A 41 -2.79 -13.62 20.65
C ALA A 41 -2.83 -12.61 19.47
N ASP A 42 -3.33 -11.37 19.70
CA ASP A 42 -3.32 -10.28 18.73
C ASP A 42 -2.10 -9.38 18.84
N SER A 43 -1.23 -9.64 19.84
CA SER A 43 0.02 -8.92 20.03
C SER A 43 1.12 -9.42 19.06
N PRO A 44 2.17 -8.62 18.77
CA PRO A 44 3.26 -9.08 17.93
C PRO A 44 3.98 -10.31 18.53
N ARG A 45 4.31 -10.29 19.83
CA ARG A 45 4.98 -11.41 20.49
C ARG A 45 4.08 -12.64 20.61
N GLY A 46 2.78 -12.45 20.82
CA GLY A 46 1.81 -13.55 20.85
C GLY A 46 1.67 -14.21 19.47
N ARG A 47 1.61 -13.42 18.39
CA ARG A 47 1.60 -13.97 17.03
C ARG A 47 2.89 -14.71 16.69
N ILE A 48 4.07 -14.24 17.14
CA ILE A 48 5.32 -15.00 16.99
C ILE A 48 5.21 -16.36 17.67
N ALA A 49 4.73 -16.40 18.92
CA ALA A 49 4.53 -17.67 19.64
C ALA A 49 3.54 -18.60 18.93
N LEU A 50 2.44 -18.07 18.38
CA LEU A 50 1.48 -18.85 17.59
C LEU A 50 2.11 -19.41 16.31
N MET A 51 2.91 -18.62 15.59
CA MET A 51 3.60 -19.08 14.38
C MET A 51 4.66 -20.17 14.71
N GLN A 52 5.44 -19.99 15.78
CA GLN A 52 6.39 -21.01 16.25
C GLN A 52 5.65 -22.30 16.65
N GLY A 53 4.54 -22.20 17.39
CA GLY A 53 3.73 -23.36 17.78
C GLY A 53 3.16 -24.13 16.57
N LEU A 54 2.68 -23.40 15.55
CA LEU A 54 2.20 -24.00 14.30
C LEU A 54 3.32 -24.67 13.51
N ALA A 55 4.49 -24.03 13.43
CA ALA A 55 5.65 -24.54 12.71
C ALA A 55 6.21 -25.82 13.36
N ASN A 56 6.28 -25.84 14.69
CA ASN A 56 6.70 -27.01 15.48
C ASN A 56 5.65 -28.13 15.58
N GLY A 57 4.44 -27.93 15.03
CA GLY A 57 3.35 -28.90 15.15
C GLY A 57 2.74 -29.01 16.56
N LEU A 58 3.06 -28.08 17.46
CA LEU A 58 2.52 -28.05 18.82
C LEU A 58 1.07 -27.56 18.87
N ILE A 59 0.66 -26.78 17.90
CA ILE A 59 -0.73 -26.34 17.71
C ILE A 59 -1.19 -26.67 16.30
N LEU A 60 -2.47 -27.00 16.19
CA LEU A 60 -3.09 -27.30 14.91
C LEU A 60 -3.62 -26.03 14.26
N SER A 61 -3.69 -26.05 12.92
CA SER A 61 -4.40 -25.02 12.17
C SER A 61 -5.88 -25.02 12.55
N SER A 62 -6.38 -23.87 13.01
CA SER A 62 -7.77 -23.67 13.45
C SER A 62 -8.27 -22.31 12.99
N ASP A 63 -9.60 -22.12 13.03
CA ASP A 63 -10.21 -20.82 12.72
C ASP A 63 -9.75 -19.73 13.70
N GLY A 64 -9.54 -20.08 14.99
CA GLY A 64 -9.01 -19.15 15.98
C GLY A 64 -7.60 -18.70 15.64
N LEU A 65 -6.67 -19.63 15.35
CA LEU A 65 -5.32 -19.31 14.90
C LEU A 65 -5.33 -18.42 13.66
N THR A 66 -6.18 -18.79 12.70
CA THR A 66 -6.41 -18.05 11.46
C THR A 66 -6.83 -16.61 11.75
N THR A 67 -7.81 -16.42 12.63
CA THR A 67 -8.31 -15.10 12.99
C THR A 67 -7.21 -14.21 13.58
N HIS A 68 -6.37 -14.74 14.47
CA HIS A 68 -5.29 -13.98 15.09
C HIS A 68 -4.18 -13.60 14.09
N LEU A 69 -3.77 -14.53 13.20
CA LEU A 69 -2.74 -14.24 12.21
C LEU A 69 -3.25 -13.31 11.11
N ASP A 70 -4.49 -13.49 10.63
CA ASP A 70 -5.12 -12.59 9.65
C ASP A 70 -5.48 -11.23 10.24
N GLY A 71 -5.67 -11.15 11.55
CA GLY A 71 -5.85 -9.91 12.29
C GLY A 71 -4.64 -8.99 12.29
N CYS A 72 -3.47 -9.41 11.81
CA CYS A 72 -2.32 -8.53 11.68
C CYS A 72 -2.41 -7.64 10.44
N LEU A 73 -2.16 -6.32 10.62
CA LEU A 73 -2.13 -5.32 9.56
C LEU A 73 -0.84 -5.31 8.73
N SER A 74 0.17 -6.08 9.09
CA SER A 74 1.52 -6.02 8.51
C SER A 74 2.09 -4.59 8.44
N CYS A 75 1.72 -3.74 9.42
CA CYS A 75 2.12 -2.33 9.48
C CYS A 75 3.57 -2.12 9.97
N ARG A 76 4.18 -3.14 10.56
CA ARG A 76 5.58 -3.21 11.02
C ARG A 76 5.98 -2.17 12.08
N ALA A 77 5.02 -1.52 12.74
CA ALA A 77 5.31 -0.60 13.85
C ALA A 77 6.05 -1.30 15.01
N CYS A 78 5.80 -2.60 15.22
CA CYS A 78 6.49 -3.41 16.22
C CYS A 78 7.99 -3.62 15.91
N GLU A 79 8.41 -3.58 14.64
CA GLU A 79 9.83 -3.70 14.27
C GLU A 79 10.62 -2.44 14.63
N THR A 80 10.02 -1.26 14.42
CA THR A 80 10.71 0.02 14.64
C THR A 80 11.07 0.25 16.10
N VAL A 81 10.32 -0.36 17.02
CA VAL A 81 10.51 -0.22 18.47
C VAL A 81 11.17 -1.46 19.10
N CYS A 82 11.49 -2.48 18.31
CA CYS A 82 12.06 -3.71 18.82
C CYS A 82 13.57 -3.57 19.05
N PRO A 83 14.07 -3.67 20.31
CA PRO A 83 15.50 -3.59 20.58
C PRO A 83 16.26 -4.80 20.02
N ALA A 84 15.61 -5.98 19.94
CA ALA A 84 16.18 -7.19 19.38
C ALA A 84 16.07 -7.24 17.83
N LYS A 85 15.49 -6.20 17.20
CA LYS A 85 15.35 -6.08 15.74
C LYS A 85 14.73 -7.31 15.06
N VAL A 86 13.73 -7.90 15.70
CA VAL A 86 12.98 -9.05 15.13
C VAL A 86 12.37 -8.64 13.79
N PRO A 87 12.65 -9.35 12.68
CA PRO A 87 12.10 -9.06 11.36
C PRO A 87 10.64 -9.56 11.26
N TYR A 88 9.74 -8.90 11.96
CA TYR A 88 8.37 -9.34 12.18
C TYR A 88 7.56 -9.46 10.87
N GLY A 89 7.80 -8.57 9.90
CA GLY A 89 7.13 -8.65 8.58
C GLY A 89 7.39 -9.97 7.90
N ARG A 90 8.66 -10.37 7.82
CA ARG A 90 9.09 -11.66 7.26
C ARG A 90 8.50 -12.84 8.02
N LEU A 91 8.50 -12.79 9.36
CA LEU A 91 7.88 -13.83 10.18
C LEU A 91 6.38 -13.96 9.90
N MET A 92 5.66 -12.84 9.79
CA MET A 92 4.22 -12.83 9.54
C MET A 92 3.88 -13.38 8.15
N ASP A 93 4.64 -13.02 7.12
CA ASP A 93 4.45 -13.53 5.77
C ASP A 93 4.72 -15.04 5.70
N SER A 94 5.80 -15.51 6.35
CA SER A 94 6.12 -16.95 6.47
C SER A 94 5.06 -17.72 7.28
N GLY A 95 4.57 -17.15 8.37
CA GLY A 95 3.52 -17.74 9.19
C GLY A 95 2.19 -17.90 8.44
N ARG A 96 1.80 -16.90 7.65
CA ARG A 96 0.60 -16.98 6.78
C ARG A 96 0.78 -17.97 5.63
N ALA A 97 1.97 -18.07 5.05
CA ALA A 97 2.29 -19.07 4.05
C ALA A 97 2.17 -20.49 4.61
N LEU A 98 2.75 -20.74 5.80
CA LEU A 98 2.64 -22.01 6.51
C LEU A 98 1.19 -22.35 6.85
N LEU A 99 0.41 -21.38 7.32
CA LEU A 99 -1.01 -21.56 7.62
C LEU A 99 -1.80 -21.98 6.38
N ASN A 100 -1.55 -21.35 5.23
CA ASN A 100 -2.19 -21.70 3.96
C ASN A 100 -1.81 -23.08 3.45
N GLN A 101 -0.56 -23.53 3.69
CA GLN A 101 -0.13 -24.90 3.34
C GLN A 101 -0.85 -25.95 4.17
N LYS A 102 -0.93 -25.73 5.48
CA LYS A 102 -1.56 -26.69 6.41
C LYS A 102 -3.09 -26.70 6.32
N ASN A 103 -3.69 -25.59 5.89
CA ASN A 103 -5.12 -25.45 5.69
C ASN A 103 -5.39 -24.61 4.44
N PRO A 104 -5.38 -25.21 3.23
CA PRO A 104 -5.62 -24.50 1.99
C PRO A 104 -7.01 -23.83 2.01
N ARG A 105 -7.02 -22.52 2.09
CA ARG A 105 -8.27 -21.75 2.12
C ARG A 105 -8.82 -21.58 0.71
N ALA A 106 -10.12 -21.76 0.58
CA ALA A 106 -10.87 -21.32 -0.60
C ALA A 106 -11.03 -19.79 -0.56
N ASN A 107 -9.92 -19.05 -0.68
CA ASN A 107 -9.92 -17.57 -0.68
C ASN A 107 -10.38 -17.06 -2.06
N THR A 108 -11.56 -17.51 -2.51
CA THR A 108 -12.14 -17.19 -3.81
C THR A 108 -12.26 -15.69 -4.04
N ALA A 109 -12.60 -14.91 -3.01
CA ALA A 109 -12.70 -13.45 -3.11
C ALA A 109 -11.34 -12.80 -3.40
N ILE A 110 -10.27 -13.19 -2.69
CA ILE A 110 -8.93 -12.65 -2.92
C ILE A 110 -8.42 -13.09 -4.30
N ARG A 111 -8.65 -14.34 -4.69
CA ARG A 111 -8.27 -14.84 -6.03
C ARG A 111 -9.00 -14.10 -7.15
N LEU A 112 -10.30 -13.80 -6.97
CA LEU A 112 -11.07 -13.05 -7.94
C LEU A 112 -10.60 -11.60 -8.05
N ILE A 113 -10.41 -10.91 -6.93
CA ILE A 113 -9.86 -9.54 -6.89
C ILE A 113 -8.48 -9.52 -7.53
N SER A 114 -7.64 -10.49 -7.18
CA SER A 114 -6.29 -10.65 -7.73
C SER A 114 -6.32 -10.84 -9.25
N PHE A 115 -7.19 -11.69 -9.76
CA PHE A 115 -7.38 -11.91 -11.20
C PHE A 115 -7.66 -10.60 -11.94
N TRP A 116 -8.60 -9.79 -11.45
CA TRP A 116 -8.97 -8.52 -12.07
C TRP A 116 -7.89 -7.44 -11.96
N LEU A 117 -7.13 -7.45 -10.88
CA LEU A 117 -6.07 -6.45 -10.65
C LEU A 117 -4.78 -6.77 -11.38
N THR A 118 -4.42 -8.04 -11.51
CA THR A 118 -3.09 -8.43 -12.00
C THR A 118 -3.02 -8.62 -13.51
N ARG A 119 -4.12 -8.96 -14.17
CA ARG A 119 -4.17 -9.12 -15.63
C ARG A 119 -4.49 -7.81 -16.33
N ASN A 120 -3.59 -7.37 -17.21
CA ASN A 120 -3.69 -6.07 -17.87
C ASN A 120 -5.00 -5.87 -18.66
N THR A 121 -5.42 -6.87 -19.42
CA THR A 121 -6.70 -6.83 -20.18
C THR A 121 -7.90 -6.77 -19.26
N ALA A 122 -7.96 -7.61 -18.22
CA ALA A 122 -9.03 -7.62 -17.24
C ALA A 122 -9.12 -6.27 -16.49
N ARG A 123 -7.96 -5.72 -16.09
CA ARG A 123 -7.87 -4.41 -15.42
C ARG A 123 -8.39 -3.28 -16.28
N LYS A 124 -8.03 -3.22 -17.58
CA LYS A 124 -8.56 -2.22 -18.51
C LYS A 124 -10.07 -2.35 -18.69
N PHE A 125 -10.57 -3.58 -18.78
CA PHE A 125 -12.01 -3.84 -18.86
C PHE A 125 -12.74 -3.39 -17.59
N ALA A 126 -12.20 -3.75 -16.42
CA ALA A 126 -12.71 -3.31 -15.13
C ALA A 126 -12.71 -1.78 -14.99
N ALA A 127 -11.64 -1.10 -15.40
CA ALA A 127 -11.55 0.35 -15.38
C ALA A 127 -12.63 1.00 -16.26
N THR A 128 -12.82 0.51 -17.49
CA THR A 128 -13.84 1.04 -18.41
C THR A 128 -15.26 0.80 -17.86
N PHE A 129 -15.54 -0.40 -17.35
CA PHE A 129 -16.84 -0.73 -16.76
C PHE A 129 -17.14 0.15 -15.53
N LEU A 130 -16.18 0.28 -14.60
CA LEU A 130 -16.33 1.11 -13.40
C LEU A 130 -16.46 2.59 -13.75
N TRP A 131 -15.75 3.06 -14.77
CA TRP A 131 -15.88 4.42 -15.26
C TRP A 131 -17.30 4.67 -15.82
N LEU A 132 -17.84 3.75 -16.64
CA LEU A 132 -19.22 3.83 -17.14
C LEU A 132 -20.23 3.82 -16.00
N TYR A 133 -20.05 2.92 -15.03
CA TYR A 133 -20.89 2.84 -13.83
C TYR A 133 -20.94 4.17 -13.07
N GLN A 134 -19.80 4.85 -12.94
CA GLN A 134 -19.73 6.16 -12.30
C GLN A 134 -20.28 7.28 -13.19
N ARG A 135 -19.96 7.27 -14.49
CA ARG A 135 -20.33 8.33 -15.43
C ARG A 135 -21.82 8.34 -15.78
N SER A 136 -22.47 7.17 -15.80
CA SER A 136 -23.91 7.05 -16.01
C SER A 136 -24.76 7.58 -14.85
N GLY A 137 -24.16 7.91 -13.71
CA GLY A 137 -24.88 8.31 -12.51
C GLY A 137 -25.50 7.14 -11.72
N LEU A 138 -25.44 5.90 -12.24
CA LEU A 138 -25.99 4.69 -11.58
C LEU A 138 -25.44 4.52 -10.17
N GLN A 139 -24.14 4.75 -9.97
CA GLN A 139 -23.51 4.74 -8.63
C GLN A 139 -24.21 5.70 -7.67
N SER A 140 -24.49 6.92 -8.11
CA SER A 140 -25.14 7.94 -7.28
C SER A 140 -26.59 7.55 -6.92
N VAL A 141 -27.30 6.98 -7.87
CA VAL A 141 -28.67 6.47 -7.66
C VAL A 141 -28.66 5.31 -6.65
N LEU A 142 -27.81 4.31 -6.85
CA LEU A 142 -27.71 3.14 -5.96
C LEU A 142 -27.28 3.52 -4.54
N ARG A 143 -26.39 4.49 -4.39
CA ARG A 143 -25.96 5.01 -3.08
C ARG A 143 -27.07 5.78 -2.37
N ARG A 144 -27.82 6.63 -3.09
CA ARG A 144 -28.92 7.43 -2.51
C ARG A 144 -30.15 6.57 -2.16
N SER A 145 -30.48 5.60 -2.97
CA SER A 145 -31.61 4.70 -2.75
C SER A 145 -31.36 3.62 -1.70
N HIS A 146 -30.10 3.51 -1.19
CA HIS A 146 -29.68 2.44 -0.28
C HIS A 146 -29.91 1.01 -0.80
N LEU A 147 -30.13 0.83 -2.11
CA LEU A 147 -30.39 -0.47 -2.76
C LEU A 147 -29.22 -1.45 -2.60
N LEU A 148 -28.00 -0.97 -2.43
CA LEU A 148 -26.84 -1.84 -2.14
C LEU A 148 -26.86 -2.44 -0.72
N GLY A 149 -27.74 -1.97 0.15
CA GLY A 149 -27.84 -2.40 1.54
C GLY A 149 -26.57 -2.06 2.35
N LYS A 150 -26.30 -2.88 3.39
CA LYS A 150 -25.12 -2.75 4.26
C LYS A 150 -24.09 -3.88 4.05
N GLY A 151 -24.23 -4.67 3.01
CA GLY A 151 -23.42 -5.85 2.73
C GLY A 151 -22.06 -5.56 2.10
N ARG A 152 -21.37 -6.65 1.72
CA ARG A 152 -20.01 -6.58 1.08
C ARG A 152 -20.01 -5.73 -0.20
N VAL A 153 -21.09 -5.77 -1.00
CA VAL A 153 -21.19 -5.00 -2.25
C VAL A 153 -21.21 -3.50 -1.96
N ALA A 154 -22.04 -3.05 -1.00
CA ALA A 154 -22.07 -1.64 -0.56
C ALA A 154 -20.71 -1.17 -0.05
N ARG A 155 -19.99 -2.04 0.69
CA ARG A 155 -18.64 -1.73 1.16
C ARG A 155 -17.67 -1.57 0.01
N LEU A 156 -17.64 -2.51 -0.93
CA LEU A 156 -16.79 -2.42 -2.12
C LEU A 156 -17.08 -1.15 -2.94
N ASP A 157 -18.37 -0.86 -3.18
CA ASP A 157 -18.75 0.38 -3.87
C ASP A 157 -18.31 1.63 -3.10
N SER A 158 -18.44 1.64 -1.77
CA SER A 158 -18.01 2.76 -0.94
C SER A 158 -16.49 3.03 -1.02
N LEU A 159 -15.69 2.01 -1.30
CA LEU A 159 -14.24 2.10 -1.42
C LEU A 159 -13.78 2.58 -2.80
N LEU A 160 -14.65 2.56 -3.83
CA LEU A 160 -14.27 2.97 -5.18
C LEU A 160 -13.91 4.47 -5.20
N PRO A 161 -12.69 4.82 -5.63
CA PRO A 161 -12.33 6.21 -5.92
C PRO A 161 -12.94 6.63 -7.26
N ARG A 162 -12.68 7.84 -7.69
CA ARG A 162 -13.01 8.26 -9.06
C ARG A 162 -12.12 7.51 -10.03
N ILE A 163 -12.74 6.72 -10.91
CA ILE A 163 -12.05 5.94 -11.93
C ILE A 163 -11.88 6.77 -13.19
N SER A 164 -10.68 6.77 -13.73
CA SER A 164 -10.36 7.40 -15.03
C SER A 164 -10.35 6.35 -16.14
N LEU A 165 -10.66 6.75 -17.37
CA LEU A 165 -10.48 5.88 -18.54
C LEU A 165 -9.02 5.45 -18.67
N PRO A 166 -8.77 4.19 -19.09
CA PRO A 166 -7.41 3.66 -19.24
C PRO A 166 -6.74 4.12 -20.55
N LEU A 167 -6.72 5.47 -20.78
CA LEU A 167 -6.04 6.10 -21.91
C LEU A 167 -4.52 6.08 -21.70
N PRO A 168 -3.67 6.19 -22.73
CA PRO A 168 -2.24 6.36 -22.56
C PRO A 168 -1.90 7.50 -21.61
N LEU A 169 -0.86 7.35 -20.80
CA LEU A 169 -0.34 8.41 -19.95
C LEU A 169 0.43 9.42 -20.82
N LYS A 170 0.22 10.72 -20.57
CA LYS A 170 0.97 11.79 -21.21
C LYS A 170 2.30 12.01 -20.51
N ASP A 171 3.22 12.73 -21.14
CA ASP A 171 4.54 13.05 -20.57
C ASP A 171 5.41 11.82 -20.25
N SER A 172 5.12 10.67 -20.87
CA SER A 172 5.94 9.47 -20.80
C SER A 172 6.89 9.40 -22.01
N PHE A 173 8.15 9.10 -21.74
CA PHE A 173 9.21 9.00 -22.74
C PHE A 173 9.52 7.54 -23.10
N PRO A 174 10.08 7.26 -24.30
CA PRO A 174 10.66 5.94 -24.60
C PRO A 174 11.76 5.55 -23.60
N SER A 175 11.92 4.24 -23.36
CA SER A 175 12.87 3.73 -22.37
C SER A 175 14.31 4.18 -22.62
N GLU A 176 14.71 4.30 -23.88
CA GLU A 176 16.06 4.71 -24.30
C GLU A 176 16.37 6.18 -23.94
N GLN A 177 15.34 7.00 -23.77
CA GLN A 177 15.47 8.42 -23.44
C GLN A 177 15.20 8.70 -21.96
N ALA A 178 14.67 7.72 -21.23
CA ALA A 178 14.26 7.91 -19.86
C ALA A 178 15.44 7.86 -18.89
N SER A 179 15.46 8.79 -17.95
CA SER A 179 16.40 8.80 -16.83
C SER A 179 15.85 8.12 -15.58
N VAL A 180 14.53 7.87 -15.53
CA VAL A 180 13.84 7.14 -14.46
C VAL A 180 12.69 6.30 -15.02
N SER A 181 12.29 5.27 -14.28
CA SER A 181 11.15 4.42 -14.61
C SER A 181 10.08 4.52 -13.54
N LEU A 182 8.85 4.86 -13.91
CA LEU A 182 7.74 4.95 -12.97
C LEU A 182 7.04 3.59 -12.84
N PHE A 183 6.95 3.09 -11.60
CA PHE A 183 6.15 1.92 -11.27
C PHE A 183 4.68 2.31 -11.14
N SER A 184 3.85 1.87 -12.07
CA SER A 184 2.40 2.15 -12.08
C SER A 184 1.61 1.21 -11.17
N GLY A 185 2.00 -0.06 -11.11
CA GLY A 185 1.32 -1.08 -10.33
C GLY A 185 -0.12 -1.36 -10.74
N CYS A 186 -0.74 -2.36 -10.10
CA CYS A 186 -2.10 -2.79 -10.44
C CYS A 186 -3.17 -1.79 -9.96
N THR A 187 -3.06 -1.31 -8.73
CA THR A 187 -4.00 -0.33 -8.14
C THR A 187 -3.79 1.07 -8.69
N GLY A 188 -2.54 1.46 -8.97
CA GLY A 188 -2.24 2.75 -9.60
C GLY A 188 -2.91 2.90 -10.96
N GLU A 189 -2.79 1.89 -11.80
CA GLU A 189 -3.44 1.92 -13.13
C GLU A 189 -4.97 1.85 -13.10
N LEU A 190 -5.55 1.15 -12.12
CA LEU A 190 -7.01 1.01 -12.00
C LEU A 190 -7.64 2.20 -11.27
N ALA A 191 -7.08 2.58 -10.14
CA ALA A 191 -7.77 3.39 -9.14
C ALA A 191 -7.06 4.72 -8.81
N ASP A 192 -5.81 4.91 -9.29
CA ASP A 192 -4.99 6.10 -8.97
C ASP A 192 -4.25 6.67 -10.19
N ARG A 193 -4.89 6.52 -11.35
CA ARG A 193 -4.29 6.91 -12.63
C ARG A 193 -3.96 8.41 -12.70
N GLN A 194 -4.77 9.26 -12.03
CA GLN A 194 -4.50 10.68 -11.95
C GLN A 194 -3.16 10.95 -11.23
N THR A 195 -2.89 10.28 -10.14
CA THR A 195 -1.59 10.39 -9.45
C THR A 195 -0.41 10.01 -10.34
N LEU A 196 -0.56 8.96 -11.18
CA LEU A 196 0.48 8.59 -12.14
C LEU A 196 0.70 9.67 -13.20
N GLN A 197 -0.38 10.28 -13.71
CA GLN A 197 -0.31 11.38 -14.67
C GLN A 197 0.33 12.62 -14.05
N ASP A 198 -0.06 12.96 -12.83
CA ASP A 198 0.51 14.09 -12.08
C ASP A 198 2.00 13.86 -11.77
N ALA A 199 2.40 12.62 -11.47
CA ALA A 199 3.79 12.27 -11.25
C ALA A 199 4.64 12.48 -12.51
N LEU A 200 4.16 12.03 -13.67
CA LEU A 200 4.85 12.25 -14.95
C LEU A 200 4.93 13.74 -15.30
N HIS A 201 3.85 14.48 -15.07
CA HIS A 201 3.81 15.93 -15.29
C HIS A 201 4.85 16.67 -14.42
N VAL A 202 4.88 16.39 -13.12
CA VAL A 202 5.84 17.01 -12.21
C VAL A 202 7.27 16.63 -12.58
N LEU A 203 7.55 15.36 -12.88
CA LEU A 203 8.87 14.91 -13.32
C LEU A 203 9.31 15.66 -14.60
N ALA A 204 8.42 15.78 -15.59
CA ALA A 204 8.71 16.53 -16.82
C ALA A 204 8.99 18.03 -16.57
N LYS A 205 8.24 18.67 -15.65
CA LYS A 205 8.50 20.06 -15.23
C LYS A 205 9.87 20.23 -14.55
N LEU A 206 10.34 19.20 -13.87
CA LEU A 206 11.70 19.17 -13.29
C LEU A 206 12.79 18.77 -14.30
N GLY A 207 12.47 18.64 -15.59
CA GLY A 207 13.41 18.21 -16.64
C GLY A 207 13.77 16.72 -16.56
N VAL A 208 13.04 15.91 -15.78
CA VAL A 208 13.29 14.47 -15.61
C VAL A 208 12.45 13.69 -16.62
N LYS A 209 13.11 13.02 -17.55
CA LYS A 209 12.46 12.12 -18.53
C LYS A 209 12.11 10.81 -17.87
N ALA A 210 10.83 10.53 -17.68
CA ALA A 210 10.34 9.31 -17.08
C ALA A 210 9.66 8.41 -18.11
N ASN A 211 9.87 7.10 -18.01
CA ASN A 211 9.06 6.11 -18.76
C ASN A 211 8.16 5.32 -17.82
N VAL A 212 7.15 4.68 -18.40
CA VAL A 212 6.29 3.70 -17.73
C VAL A 212 6.47 2.36 -18.46
N PRO A 213 7.36 1.48 -17.99
CA PRO A 213 7.70 0.26 -18.72
C PRO A 213 6.48 -0.59 -19.04
N HIS A 214 6.39 -1.05 -20.29
CA HIS A 214 5.40 -2.06 -20.68
C HIS A 214 5.76 -3.41 -20.05
N GLY A 215 4.75 -4.20 -19.70
CA GLY A 215 4.95 -5.52 -19.11
C GLY A 215 5.10 -5.52 -17.59
N GLN A 216 5.22 -4.36 -16.93
CA GLN A 216 5.14 -4.30 -15.48
C GLN A 216 3.77 -4.77 -14.97
N GLY A 217 3.74 -5.28 -13.75
CA GLY A 217 2.53 -5.84 -13.16
C GLY A 217 2.27 -5.40 -11.73
N CYS A 218 1.63 -6.28 -10.96
CA CYS A 218 1.47 -6.11 -9.52
C CYS A 218 2.84 -6.15 -8.82
N CYS A 219 3.02 -5.41 -7.72
CA CYS A 219 4.21 -5.53 -6.88
C CYS A 219 4.31 -6.87 -6.13
N GLY A 220 3.21 -7.63 -6.03
CA GLY A 220 3.15 -8.89 -5.28
C GLY A 220 2.65 -8.76 -3.84
N ALA A 221 2.58 -7.56 -3.26
CA ALA A 221 2.20 -7.33 -1.86
C ALA A 221 0.92 -8.05 -1.43
N LEU A 222 -0.13 -7.98 -2.27
CA LEU A 222 -1.42 -8.61 -1.95
C LEU A 222 -1.27 -10.14 -1.79
N HIS A 223 -0.44 -10.78 -2.63
CA HIS A 223 -0.20 -12.22 -2.57
C HIS A 223 0.69 -12.56 -1.38
N GLN A 224 1.82 -11.86 -1.22
CA GLN A 224 2.76 -12.07 -0.13
C GLN A 224 2.07 -11.99 1.24
N HIS A 225 1.36 -10.90 1.50
CA HIS A 225 0.71 -10.67 2.79
C HIS A 225 -0.56 -11.51 3.03
N ASN A 226 -1.04 -12.26 2.04
CA ASN A 226 -2.09 -13.25 2.21
C ASN A 226 -1.56 -14.70 2.18
N GLY A 227 -0.23 -14.91 2.22
CA GLY A 227 0.40 -16.22 2.30
C GLY A 227 0.50 -16.98 0.97
N PHE A 228 0.65 -16.26 -0.14
CA PHE A 228 0.87 -16.80 -1.48
C PHE A 228 2.24 -16.36 -2.04
N PRO A 229 3.36 -16.80 -1.42
CA PRO A 229 4.70 -16.31 -1.79
C PRO A 229 5.13 -16.71 -3.20
N SER A 230 4.67 -17.87 -3.72
CA SER A 230 5.01 -18.31 -5.09
C SER A 230 4.46 -17.37 -6.14
N GLU A 231 3.21 -16.94 -6.00
CA GLU A 231 2.58 -15.96 -6.88
C GLU A 231 3.22 -14.57 -6.74
N ALA A 232 3.59 -14.18 -5.53
CA ALA A 232 4.32 -12.94 -5.28
C ALA A 232 5.70 -12.95 -5.97
N ALA A 233 6.43 -14.07 -5.91
CA ALA A 233 7.71 -14.25 -6.58
C ALA A 233 7.59 -14.17 -8.11
N GLN A 234 6.51 -14.70 -8.70
CA GLN A 234 6.25 -14.57 -10.14
C GLN A 234 6.08 -13.10 -10.55
N PHE A 235 5.32 -12.30 -9.77
CA PHE A 235 5.21 -10.87 -10.03
C PHE A 235 6.54 -10.15 -9.89
N ALA A 236 7.35 -10.51 -8.91
CA ALA A 236 8.68 -9.95 -8.75
C ALA A 236 9.58 -10.25 -9.96
N GLN A 237 9.59 -11.48 -10.44
CA GLN A 237 10.36 -11.88 -11.64
C GLN A 237 9.90 -11.14 -12.90
N ASN A 238 8.57 -11.00 -13.11
CA ASN A 238 8.03 -10.23 -14.22
C ASN A 238 8.44 -8.75 -14.16
N ASN A 239 8.44 -8.17 -12.96
CA ASN A 239 8.88 -6.79 -12.79
C ASN A 239 10.39 -6.64 -13.01
N LEU A 240 11.22 -7.61 -12.62
CA LEU A 240 12.65 -7.58 -12.95
C LEU A 240 12.89 -7.48 -14.46
N GLN A 241 12.12 -8.24 -15.24
CA GLN A 241 12.19 -8.19 -16.69
C GLN A 241 11.70 -6.86 -17.27
N ALA A 242 10.56 -6.35 -16.77
CA ALA A 242 9.98 -5.09 -17.25
C ALA A 242 10.86 -3.87 -16.95
N PHE A 243 11.59 -3.89 -15.84
CA PHE A 243 12.50 -2.84 -15.41
C PHE A 243 13.98 -3.21 -15.63
N ALA A 244 14.28 -3.82 -16.76
CA ALA A 244 15.66 -4.11 -17.14
C ALA A 244 16.51 -2.82 -17.15
N GLY A 245 17.85 -2.97 -16.95
CA GLY A 245 18.77 -1.83 -16.92
C GLY A 245 19.05 -1.29 -15.51
N THR A 246 19.51 -0.04 -15.42
CA THR A 246 20.07 0.56 -14.21
C THR A 246 19.33 1.82 -13.73
N THR A 247 18.33 2.30 -14.47
CA THR A 247 17.58 3.53 -14.13
C THR A 247 16.85 3.38 -12.79
N PRO A 248 16.76 4.45 -11.97
CA PRO A 248 15.95 4.45 -10.76
C PRO A 248 14.50 4.07 -11.04
N ILE A 249 13.89 3.34 -10.11
CA ILE A 249 12.49 2.89 -10.16
C ILE A 249 11.70 3.69 -9.13
N ILE A 250 10.79 4.51 -9.61
CA ILE A 250 10.04 5.45 -8.75
C ILE A 250 8.65 4.87 -8.47
N SER A 251 8.29 4.78 -7.18
CA SER A 251 6.96 4.35 -6.75
C SER A 251 6.20 5.49 -6.08
N SER A 252 4.96 5.75 -6.54
CA SER A 252 4.05 6.72 -5.91
C SER A 252 3.26 6.12 -4.74
N ALA A 253 3.20 4.79 -4.64
CA ALA A 253 2.45 4.11 -3.59
C ALA A 253 3.43 3.46 -2.59
N SER A 254 3.46 3.95 -1.34
CA SER A 254 4.39 3.45 -0.31
C SER A 254 4.26 1.95 -0.02
N GLY A 255 3.05 1.37 -0.13
CA GLY A 255 2.86 -0.07 0.04
C GLY A 255 3.52 -0.89 -1.08
N CYS A 256 3.40 -0.44 -2.33
CA CYS A 256 4.11 -1.06 -3.45
C CYS A 256 5.62 -0.83 -3.32
N GLY A 257 6.05 0.41 -3.01
CA GLY A 257 7.47 0.75 -2.82
C GLY A 257 8.14 -0.14 -1.78
N ALA A 258 7.50 -0.37 -0.64
CA ALA A 258 8.00 -1.27 0.41
C ALA A 258 8.22 -2.70 -0.13
N THR A 259 7.24 -3.26 -0.82
CA THR A 259 7.35 -4.61 -1.40
C THR A 259 8.44 -4.71 -2.47
N LEU A 260 8.57 -3.70 -3.33
CA LEU A 260 9.63 -3.66 -4.35
C LEU A 260 11.02 -3.62 -3.72
N MET A 261 11.19 -2.91 -2.60
CA MET A 261 12.45 -2.87 -1.83
C MET A 261 12.76 -4.22 -1.18
N GLU A 262 11.75 -5.04 -0.91
CA GLU A 262 11.86 -6.35 -0.25
C GLU A 262 11.91 -7.54 -1.24
N TYR A 263 12.06 -7.30 -2.54
CA TYR A 263 12.23 -8.37 -3.53
C TYR A 263 13.37 -9.36 -3.22
N PRO A 264 14.50 -8.99 -2.56
CA PRO A 264 15.47 -9.98 -2.11
C PRO A 264 14.89 -11.07 -1.21
N GLU A 265 13.85 -10.77 -0.43
CA GLU A 265 13.17 -11.76 0.43
C GLU A 265 12.28 -12.71 -0.39
N LEU A 266 11.78 -12.27 -1.55
CA LEU A 266 10.91 -13.06 -2.43
C LEU A 266 11.67 -13.93 -3.44
N ILE A 267 12.73 -13.37 -4.03
CA ILE A 267 13.43 -13.97 -5.18
C ILE A 267 14.96 -14.03 -4.99
N GLY A 268 15.43 -13.85 -3.76
CA GLY A 268 16.83 -13.99 -3.39
C GLY A 268 17.76 -12.98 -4.07
N ALA A 269 18.95 -13.40 -4.42
CA ALA A 269 20.02 -12.55 -4.96
C ALA A 269 19.60 -11.77 -6.23
N SER A 270 18.71 -12.32 -7.06
CA SER A 270 18.21 -11.66 -8.26
C SER A 270 17.45 -10.37 -7.97
N GLY A 271 16.80 -10.26 -6.80
CA GLY A 271 16.08 -9.07 -6.37
C GLY A 271 16.97 -7.92 -5.87
N VAL A 272 18.23 -8.17 -5.51
CA VAL A 272 19.10 -7.19 -4.84
C VAL A 272 19.40 -5.98 -5.72
N ALA A 273 19.77 -6.21 -6.98
CA ALA A 273 20.08 -5.12 -7.90
C ALA A 273 18.83 -4.27 -8.21
N PHE A 274 17.68 -4.89 -8.31
CA PHE A 274 16.41 -4.22 -8.52
C PHE A 274 16.01 -3.36 -7.31
N SER A 275 16.01 -3.94 -6.10
CA SER A 275 15.56 -3.27 -4.88
C SER A 275 16.36 -2.01 -4.54
N LYS A 276 17.67 -2.00 -4.82
CA LYS A 276 18.56 -0.84 -4.63
C LYS A 276 18.20 0.36 -5.51
N ARG A 277 17.49 0.15 -6.61
CA ARG A 277 17.05 1.19 -7.55
C ARG A 277 15.70 1.79 -7.18
N VAL A 278 14.95 1.14 -6.28
CA VAL A 278 13.61 1.56 -5.89
C VAL A 278 13.67 2.78 -4.98
N GLN A 279 12.92 3.82 -5.33
CA GLN A 279 12.83 5.07 -4.58
C GLN A 279 11.37 5.51 -4.44
N ASP A 280 11.07 6.17 -3.34
CA ASP A 280 9.80 6.87 -3.17
C ASP A 280 9.74 8.11 -4.04
N LEU A 281 8.57 8.39 -4.63
CA LEU A 281 8.37 9.53 -5.51
C LEU A 281 8.68 10.86 -4.82
N SER A 282 8.19 11.08 -3.59
CA SER A 282 8.42 12.35 -2.88
C SER A 282 9.87 12.55 -2.53
N SER A 283 10.56 11.47 -2.11
CA SER A 283 12.00 11.50 -1.81
C SER A 283 12.82 11.82 -3.07
N PHE A 284 12.46 11.22 -4.19
CA PHE A 284 13.11 11.47 -5.47
C PHE A 284 12.89 12.92 -5.93
N LEU A 285 11.64 13.41 -5.89
CA LEU A 285 11.31 14.79 -6.28
C LEU A 285 12.06 15.81 -5.42
N LEU A 286 12.11 15.60 -4.10
CA LEU A 286 12.83 16.50 -3.19
C LEU A 286 14.32 16.58 -3.53
N SER A 287 14.96 15.45 -3.86
CA SER A 287 16.37 15.39 -4.23
C SER A 287 16.71 16.05 -5.57
N ARG A 288 15.70 16.33 -6.39
CA ARG A 288 15.81 16.94 -7.73
C ARG A 288 15.12 18.29 -7.84
N TRP A 289 14.54 18.78 -6.72
CA TRP A 289 13.80 20.03 -6.74
C TRP A 289 14.72 21.22 -6.94
N PRO A 290 14.54 22.02 -8.01
CA PRO A 290 15.35 23.21 -8.23
C PRO A 290 15.05 24.29 -7.19
N ASP A 291 16.07 25.02 -6.74
CA ASP A 291 15.90 26.06 -5.72
C ASP A 291 15.11 27.27 -6.23
N ASP A 292 15.14 27.53 -7.53
CA ASP A 292 14.48 28.64 -8.21
C ASP A 292 13.04 28.31 -8.66
N LEU A 293 12.60 27.06 -8.51
CA LEU A 293 11.25 26.65 -8.90
C LEU A 293 10.20 27.12 -7.87
N VAL A 294 9.45 28.14 -8.23
CA VAL A 294 8.40 28.73 -7.38
C VAL A 294 7.06 28.07 -7.66
N LEU A 295 6.39 27.64 -6.61
CA LEU A 295 5.03 27.11 -6.65
C LEU A 295 4.00 28.25 -6.50
N LYS A 296 2.83 28.11 -7.13
CA LYS A 296 1.70 29.01 -6.90
C LYS A 296 1.28 28.97 -5.43
N PRO A 297 0.97 30.15 -4.82
CA PRO A 297 0.56 30.17 -3.43
C PRO A 297 -0.81 29.50 -3.24
N LEU A 298 -0.97 28.85 -2.07
CA LEU A 298 -2.22 28.23 -1.68
C LEU A 298 -2.51 28.52 -0.21
N LYS A 299 -3.58 29.25 0.07
CA LYS A 299 -4.03 29.46 1.44
C LYS A 299 -4.92 28.30 1.85
N ALA A 300 -4.33 27.27 2.46
CA ALA A 300 -5.05 26.07 2.90
C ALA A 300 -4.38 25.42 4.10
N ARG A 301 -5.19 24.79 4.93
CA ARG A 301 -4.74 23.92 6.02
C ARG A 301 -4.63 22.50 5.54
N ILE A 302 -3.42 21.96 5.51
CA ILE A 302 -3.08 20.67 4.92
C ILE A 302 -2.72 19.68 6.01
N ALA A 303 -3.49 18.60 6.14
CA ALA A 303 -3.17 17.51 7.04
C ALA A 303 -2.36 16.43 6.30
N ILE A 304 -1.18 16.09 6.80
CA ILE A 304 -0.37 15.01 6.25
C ILE A 304 -0.69 13.71 6.99
N HIS A 305 -1.18 12.72 6.26
CA HIS A 305 -1.25 11.34 6.69
C HIS A 305 -0.01 10.59 6.19
N THR A 306 0.86 10.17 7.10
CA THR A 306 2.01 9.33 6.77
C THR A 306 1.63 7.86 6.86
N PRO A 307 1.53 7.12 5.72
CA PRO A 307 1.21 5.69 5.73
C PRO A 307 2.23 4.88 6.54
N CYS A 308 1.75 3.82 7.21
CA CYS A 308 2.63 2.96 8.03
C CYS A 308 3.82 2.39 7.23
N THR A 309 3.62 1.99 5.98
CA THR A 309 4.71 1.52 5.10
C THR A 309 5.70 2.63 4.77
N MET A 310 5.23 3.87 4.58
CA MET A 310 6.10 5.04 4.36
C MET A 310 6.97 5.30 5.59
N LYS A 311 6.41 5.20 6.79
CA LYS A 311 7.13 5.44 8.04
C LYS A 311 8.08 4.30 8.37
N ASN A 312 7.59 3.07 8.37
CA ASN A 312 8.29 1.93 8.99
C ASN A 312 9.24 1.21 8.01
N VAL A 313 8.99 1.28 6.70
CA VAL A 313 9.77 0.57 5.68
C VAL A 313 10.49 1.55 4.76
N VAL A 314 9.76 2.39 4.04
CA VAL A 314 10.32 3.30 3.02
C VAL A 314 11.10 4.46 3.64
N LYS A 315 10.67 4.94 4.83
CA LYS A 315 11.29 6.04 5.60
C LYS A 315 11.33 7.39 4.87
N GLY A 316 10.35 7.63 3.98
CA GLY A 316 10.26 8.83 3.12
C GLY A 316 9.32 9.94 3.62
N GLY A 317 8.76 9.84 4.83
CA GLY A 317 7.74 10.78 5.32
C GLY A 317 8.18 12.24 5.40
N ASN A 318 9.43 12.50 5.75
CA ASN A 318 9.99 13.85 5.83
C ASN A 318 10.04 14.56 4.46
N ALA A 319 10.21 13.81 3.37
CA ALA A 319 10.25 14.37 2.02
C ALA A 319 8.88 14.94 1.60
N VAL A 320 7.79 14.29 2.01
CA VAL A 320 6.44 14.81 1.76
C VAL A 320 6.28 16.18 2.41
N ARG A 321 6.59 16.30 3.70
CA ARG A 321 6.50 17.58 4.42
C ARG A 321 7.37 18.66 3.76
N ALA A 322 8.64 18.38 3.51
CA ALA A 322 9.59 19.34 2.92
C ALA A 322 9.16 19.83 1.54
N LEU A 323 8.52 18.98 0.72
CA LEU A 323 7.95 19.40 -0.57
C LEU A 323 6.73 20.30 -0.41
N ILE A 324 5.85 20.00 0.54
CA ILE A 324 4.63 20.80 0.74
C ILE A 324 4.95 22.16 1.37
N GLU A 325 5.97 22.24 2.23
CA GLU A 325 6.49 23.51 2.78
C GLU A 325 6.97 24.49 1.72
N LYS A 326 7.30 24.01 0.51
CA LYS A 326 7.65 24.88 -0.64
C LYS A 326 6.45 25.62 -1.26
N ILE A 327 5.22 25.26 -0.90
CA ILE A 327 4.01 25.94 -1.38
C ILE A 327 3.74 27.16 -0.47
N PRO A 328 3.80 28.40 -0.97
CA PRO A 328 3.59 29.58 -0.13
C PRO A 328 2.16 29.63 0.42
N GLY A 329 2.01 29.94 1.69
CA GLY A 329 0.71 30.19 2.33
C GLY A 329 0.02 28.97 2.90
N VAL A 330 0.61 27.76 2.85
CA VAL A 330 0.04 26.56 3.45
C VAL A 330 0.31 26.50 4.96
N GLU A 331 -0.67 26.01 5.71
CA GLU A 331 -0.53 25.59 7.11
C GLU A 331 -0.48 24.05 7.15
N ILE A 332 0.62 23.47 7.64
CA ILE A 332 0.79 22.01 7.67
C ILE A 332 0.54 21.48 9.08
N VAL A 333 -0.34 20.49 9.18
CA VAL A 333 -0.63 19.75 10.41
C VAL A 333 -0.45 18.25 10.18
N GLU A 334 -0.14 17.49 11.23
CA GLU A 334 -0.07 16.03 11.16
C GLU A 334 -1.45 15.44 11.47
N LEU A 335 -1.93 14.55 10.62
CA LEU A 335 -3.22 13.89 10.82
C LEU A 335 -3.21 12.94 12.03
N ASP A 336 -2.03 12.40 12.39
CA ASP A 336 -1.91 11.45 13.49
C ASP A 336 -0.58 11.58 14.24
N SER A 337 -0.62 12.13 15.43
CA SER A 337 0.54 12.24 16.32
C SER A 337 1.02 10.88 16.88
N LYS A 338 0.15 9.87 16.90
CA LYS A 338 0.45 8.51 17.40
C LYS A 338 0.89 7.54 16.30
N ASP A 339 0.95 7.99 15.06
CA ASP A 339 1.41 7.22 13.88
C ASP A 339 0.70 5.86 13.68
N ARG A 340 -0.57 5.77 14.02
CA ARG A 340 -1.34 4.54 13.92
C ARG A 340 -1.79 4.26 12.50
N CYS A 341 -1.92 2.97 12.16
CA CYS A 341 -2.42 2.52 10.87
C CYS A 341 -3.85 3.01 10.63
N CYS A 342 -4.16 3.39 9.37
CA CYS A 342 -5.52 3.78 8.96
C CYS A 342 -6.50 2.60 8.84
N GLY A 343 -6.04 1.36 9.02
CA GLY A 343 -6.86 0.15 8.88
C GLY A 343 -6.99 -0.41 7.46
N ALA A 344 -6.39 0.21 6.44
CA ALA A 344 -6.55 -0.25 5.05
C ALA A 344 -5.82 -1.59 4.76
N ALA A 345 -4.51 -1.65 5.01
CA ALA A 345 -3.62 -2.81 4.95
C ALA A 345 -3.93 -3.83 3.82
N GLY A 346 -3.80 -3.44 2.56
CA GLY A 346 -4.04 -4.30 1.41
C GLY A 346 -5.50 -4.76 1.31
N SER A 347 -5.78 -6.04 1.53
CA SER A 347 -7.15 -6.60 1.55
C SER A 347 -7.86 -6.49 2.90
N TYR A 348 -7.18 -6.05 3.95
CA TYR A 348 -7.66 -6.08 5.33
C TYR A 348 -8.98 -5.35 5.55
N PHE A 349 -9.16 -4.16 4.97
CA PHE A 349 -10.41 -3.41 5.07
C PHE A 349 -11.62 -4.09 4.41
N ILE A 350 -11.39 -5.17 3.64
CA ILE A 350 -12.44 -6.03 3.06
C ILE A 350 -12.62 -7.28 3.92
N THR A 351 -11.52 -7.88 4.39
CA THR A 351 -11.53 -9.16 5.12
C THR A 351 -11.79 -8.99 6.61
N GLN A 352 -11.37 -7.86 7.20
CA GLN A 352 -11.49 -7.53 8.63
C GLN A 352 -12.19 -6.17 8.82
N PRO A 353 -13.45 -6.02 8.31
CA PRO A 353 -14.09 -4.71 8.21
C PRO A 353 -14.31 -4.01 9.57
N ALA A 354 -14.63 -4.76 10.61
CA ALA A 354 -14.90 -4.20 11.94
C ALA A 354 -13.65 -3.51 12.54
N MET A 355 -12.53 -4.21 12.56
CA MET A 355 -11.26 -3.65 13.06
C MET A 355 -10.75 -2.51 12.16
N ALA A 356 -10.88 -2.66 10.85
CA ALA A 356 -10.50 -1.61 9.91
C ALA A 356 -11.29 -0.31 10.16
N ASP A 357 -12.60 -0.40 10.41
CA ASP A 357 -13.45 0.77 10.69
C ASP A 357 -13.15 1.38 12.07
N GLN A 358 -12.82 0.58 13.09
CA GLN A 358 -12.37 1.10 14.40
C GLN A 358 -11.09 1.93 14.27
N LEU A 359 -10.10 1.42 13.52
CA LEU A 359 -8.85 2.15 13.28
C LEU A 359 -9.05 3.41 12.44
N LEU A 360 -9.99 3.37 11.49
CA LEU A 360 -10.35 4.52 10.67
C LEU A 360 -11.01 5.62 11.50
N GLU A 361 -11.84 5.28 12.49
CA GLU A 361 -12.55 6.27 13.31
C GLU A 361 -11.57 7.20 14.05
N GLU A 362 -10.40 6.71 14.48
CA GLU A 362 -9.35 7.57 15.04
C GLU A 362 -8.92 8.66 14.04
N LYS A 363 -8.77 8.31 12.74
CA LYS A 363 -8.42 9.27 11.68
C LYS A 363 -9.53 10.27 11.42
N LEU A 364 -10.79 9.81 11.44
CA LEU A 364 -11.95 10.69 11.27
C LEU A 364 -12.07 11.67 12.43
N ASN A 365 -11.84 11.24 13.66
CA ASN A 365 -11.86 12.09 14.85
C ASN A 365 -10.77 13.16 14.79
N MET A 366 -9.56 12.80 14.36
CA MET A 366 -8.48 13.76 14.15
C MET A 366 -8.83 14.74 13.02
N THR A 367 -9.45 14.28 11.94
CA THR A 367 -9.91 15.16 10.84
C THR A 367 -10.95 16.17 11.34
N ARG A 368 -11.91 15.75 12.19
CA ARG A 368 -12.90 16.66 12.80
C ARG A 368 -12.23 17.70 13.69
N ALA A 369 -11.23 17.30 14.49
CA ALA A 369 -10.52 18.20 15.40
C ALA A 369 -9.63 19.21 14.67
N LEU A 370 -8.94 18.76 13.61
CA LEU A 370 -7.98 19.59 12.86
C LEU A 370 -8.66 20.45 11.78
N THR A 371 -9.86 20.08 11.35
CA THR A 371 -10.62 20.76 10.27
C THR A 371 -9.76 21.15 9.06
N PRO A 372 -9.00 20.20 8.44
CA PRO A 372 -8.15 20.52 7.31
C PRO A 372 -8.98 20.75 6.05
N ASP A 373 -8.47 21.56 5.12
CA ASP A 373 -9.02 21.73 3.79
C ASP A 373 -8.64 20.54 2.89
N ILE A 374 -7.42 20.02 3.07
CA ILE A 374 -6.85 18.93 2.26
C ILE A 374 -6.16 17.93 3.18
N ILE A 375 -6.38 16.64 2.90
CA ILE A 375 -5.59 15.54 3.47
C ILE A 375 -4.67 14.98 2.38
N LEU A 376 -3.38 14.84 2.70
CA LEU A 376 -2.41 14.19 1.80
C LEU A 376 -2.07 12.79 2.27
N SER A 377 -2.01 11.83 1.34
CA SER A 377 -1.57 10.46 1.62
C SER A 377 -0.86 9.85 0.41
N SER A 378 0.33 9.30 0.61
CA SER A 378 1.14 8.64 -0.43
C SER A 378 0.85 7.13 -0.54
N ASN A 379 -0.37 6.68 -0.21
CA ASN A 379 -0.78 5.29 -0.37
C ASN A 379 -2.25 5.20 -0.78
N ILE A 380 -2.50 4.70 -1.99
CA ILE A 380 -3.86 4.58 -2.54
C ILE A 380 -4.80 3.74 -1.66
N GLY A 381 -4.34 2.67 -1.02
CA GLY A 381 -5.15 1.87 -0.10
C GLY A 381 -5.66 2.69 1.08
N CYS A 382 -4.78 3.48 1.72
CA CYS A 382 -5.16 4.41 2.78
C CYS A 382 -6.12 5.48 2.26
N SER A 383 -5.84 6.05 1.08
CA SER A 383 -6.69 7.09 0.48
C SER A 383 -8.10 6.56 0.19
N MET A 384 -8.24 5.37 -0.38
CA MET A 384 -9.54 4.75 -0.63
C MET A 384 -10.34 4.54 0.67
N HIS A 385 -9.70 4.01 1.70
CA HIS A 385 -10.34 3.72 2.98
C HIS A 385 -10.75 4.99 3.72
N MET A 386 -9.85 5.97 3.83
CA MET A 386 -10.15 7.27 4.42
C MET A 386 -11.23 8.02 3.65
N ALA A 387 -11.16 8.07 2.31
CA ALA A 387 -12.20 8.73 1.51
C ALA A 387 -13.58 8.10 1.69
N ALA A 388 -13.67 6.77 1.82
CA ALA A 388 -14.92 6.07 2.13
C ALA A 388 -15.44 6.45 3.52
N GLY A 389 -14.57 6.51 4.52
CA GLY A 389 -14.94 6.94 5.87
C GLY A 389 -15.42 8.39 5.95
N LEU A 390 -14.68 9.31 5.34
CA LEU A 390 -15.02 10.73 5.27
C LEU A 390 -16.42 10.93 4.64
N ARG A 391 -16.70 10.23 3.52
CA ARG A 391 -18.03 10.28 2.89
C ARG A 391 -19.13 9.75 3.80
N ARG A 392 -18.91 8.61 4.49
CA ARG A 392 -19.89 8.04 5.44
C ARG A 392 -20.14 8.97 6.63
N ALA A 393 -19.10 9.65 7.09
CA ALA A 393 -19.17 10.60 8.21
C ALA A 393 -19.69 12.01 7.81
N GLY A 394 -19.98 12.26 6.52
CA GLY A 394 -20.39 13.56 6.02
C GLY A 394 -19.30 14.65 6.11
N ILE A 395 -18.03 14.26 6.28
CA ILE A 395 -16.91 15.19 6.39
C ILE A 395 -16.46 15.58 4.98
N LYS A 396 -16.56 16.86 4.66
CA LYS A 396 -16.18 17.43 3.35
C LYS A 396 -14.73 17.90 3.41
N VAL A 397 -13.82 17.03 3.01
CA VAL A 397 -12.38 17.31 2.94
C VAL A 397 -11.86 16.70 1.64
N GLU A 398 -10.97 17.38 0.96
CA GLU A 398 -10.31 16.84 -0.24
C GLU A 398 -9.17 15.92 0.19
N LEU A 399 -9.06 14.74 -0.44
CA LEU A 399 -7.98 13.79 -0.18
C LEU A 399 -7.18 13.58 -1.46
N LEU A 400 -5.87 13.87 -1.40
CA LEU A 400 -4.97 13.88 -2.55
C LEU A 400 -3.68 13.10 -2.26
N HIS A 401 -3.02 12.71 -3.34
CA HIS A 401 -1.60 12.34 -3.25
C HIS A 401 -0.74 13.62 -3.19
N PRO A 402 0.40 13.64 -2.47
CA PRO A 402 1.29 14.81 -2.42
C PRO A 402 1.67 15.34 -3.80
N VAL A 403 2.00 14.46 -4.76
CA VAL A 403 2.36 14.88 -6.13
C VAL A 403 1.21 15.56 -6.89
N SER A 404 -0.04 15.17 -6.59
CA SER A 404 -1.21 15.79 -7.23
C SER A 404 -1.41 17.22 -6.76
N LEU A 405 -1.10 17.52 -5.50
CA LEU A 405 -1.09 18.89 -5.00
C LEU A 405 0.04 19.69 -5.66
N LEU A 406 1.26 19.14 -5.72
CA LEU A 406 2.39 19.79 -6.39
C LEU A 406 2.10 20.08 -7.86
N ALA A 407 1.51 19.14 -8.60
CA ALA A 407 1.13 19.33 -10.01
C ALA A 407 0.16 20.51 -10.19
N ARG A 408 -0.80 20.68 -9.28
CA ARG A 408 -1.74 21.83 -9.30
C ARG A 408 -1.05 23.17 -9.06
N GLN A 409 0.02 23.20 -8.25
CA GLN A 409 0.73 24.43 -7.93
C GLN A 409 1.83 24.77 -8.95
N LEU A 410 2.27 23.80 -9.74
CA LEU A 410 3.22 24.02 -10.85
C LEU A 410 2.54 24.63 -12.10
N GLY A 411 1.26 24.41 -12.30
CA GLY A 411 0.47 24.96 -13.42
C GLY A 411 0.53 24.12 -14.65
#